data_02ffb69537d9aefb9ef588b4cace279b
#
_entry.id   02ffb69537d9aefb9ef588b4cace279b
#
_cell.length_a   1.000
_cell.length_b   1.000
_cell.length_c   1.000
_cell.angle_alpha   90.00
_cell.angle_beta   90.00
_cell.angle_gamma   90.00
#
_symmetry.space_group_name_H-M   'P 1'
#
loop_
_entity.id
_entity.type
_entity.pdbx_description
1 polymer ?
#
loop_
_entity_poly.entity_id
_entity_poly.type
_entity_poly.pdbx_seq_one_letter_code
_entity_poly.pdbx_strand_id
1 'polypeptide(L)'
;MTWMVYGANGYTGKLVTRLAVARGERPVLAGRSPDIRQLAAELGLEHRIFGLEQAADGLDGIDAVAHCAGPFSATSRPMVDACLATRTHYLDVTGEIDVFEEIFARSDEAAAAGVVLLPGSGFDVVPSDCLALSLAEALPGATSLKLAFIAGGGFSPGTLKTTVEGMGTGGRVRVDGKLVTVPVGQSTANAAFPSGTRSVVSLPWGDVATAYRSTGIPNITNYMAVGLPAGVVSRAQQLTAPLMRTGVAQRVGKKLVGLIAGPGEKRRAGSRAEFWGEARDQSGRTATGTLVTPNSYDITADAVVRIATEIGTVEPGSHTPATAFGAGYVRTLDGVTAGPITVTS
;
A
#
# COMPACT_ATOMS: atom_id res chain seq x y z
N MET A 1 9.53 19.35 -12.04
CA MET A 1 8.21 18.69 -12.09
C MET A 1 7.35 19.26 -10.95
N THR A 2 6.19 19.81 -11.28
CA THR A 2 5.23 20.33 -10.29
C THR A 2 4.33 19.20 -9.83
N TRP A 3 4.35 18.86 -8.55
CA TRP A 3 3.50 17.79 -8.04
C TRP A 3 2.58 18.26 -6.92
N MET A 4 1.51 17.50 -6.70
CA MET A 4 0.44 17.84 -5.80
C MET A 4 0.24 16.76 -4.74
N VAL A 5 -0.09 17.14 -3.50
CA VAL A 5 -0.62 16.23 -2.47
C VAL A 5 -2.12 16.46 -2.35
N TYR A 6 -2.94 15.55 -2.87
CA TYR A 6 -4.39 15.58 -2.68
C TYR A 6 -4.79 14.84 -1.40
N GLY A 7 -5.58 15.49 -0.55
CA GLY A 7 -5.83 15.01 0.82
C GLY A 7 -4.77 15.46 1.83
N ALA A 8 -4.10 16.58 1.54
CA ALA A 8 -2.98 17.13 2.31
C ALA A 8 -3.29 17.37 3.79
N ASN A 9 -4.54 17.68 4.17
CA ASN A 9 -4.97 17.86 5.55
C ASN A 9 -5.27 16.56 6.29
N GLY A 10 -5.25 15.40 5.61
CA GLY A 10 -5.34 14.07 6.21
C GLY A 10 -4.09 13.69 7.00
N TYR A 11 -4.17 12.60 7.77
CA TYR A 11 -3.03 12.14 8.58
C TYR A 11 -1.78 11.87 7.73
N THR A 12 -1.91 11.00 6.72
CA THR A 12 -0.81 10.66 5.79
C THR A 12 -0.38 11.86 4.95
N GLY A 13 -1.34 12.62 4.41
CA GLY A 13 -1.05 13.80 3.60
C GLY A 13 -0.21 14.85 4.34
N LYS A 14 -0.48 15.09 5.63
CA LYS A 14 0.34 15.98 6.47
C LYS A 14 1.77 15.49 6.64
N LEU A 15 1.97 14.19 6.81
CA LEU A 15 3.31 13.60 6.97
C LEU A 15 4.10 13.69 5.66
N VAL A 16 3.48 13.34 4.54
CA VAL A 16 4.06 13.49 3.20
C VAL A 16 4.46 14.95 2.95
N THR A 17 3.54 15.89 3.19
CA THR A 17 3.78 17.33 2.98
C THR A 17 4.96 17.84 3.82
N ARG A 18 4.98 17.53 5.12
CA ARG A 18 6.06 17.97 6.02
C ARG A 18 7.41 17.39 5.63
N LEU A 19 7.45 16.11 5.25
CA LEU A 19 8.68 15.48 4.79
C LEU A 19 9.16 16.07 3.45
N ALA A 20 8.24 16.34 2.52
CA ALA A 20 8.54 16.99 1.25
C ALA A 20 9.23 18.36 1.49
N VAL A 21 8.63 19.21 2.35
CA VAL A 21 9.21 20.51 2.70
C VAL A 21 10.58 20.34 3.37
N ALA A 22 10.74 19.38 4.27
CA ALA A 22 12.02 19.12 4.93
C ALA A 22 13.12 18.68 3.95
N ARG A 23 12.75 18.10 2.80
CA ARG A 23 13.65 17.75 1.69
C ARG A 23 13.81 18.85 0.63
N GLY A 24 13.25 20.03 0.87
CA GLY A 24 13.35 21.16 -0.07
C GLY A 24 12.31 21.16 -1.19
N GLU A 25 11.38 20.19 -1.18
CA GLU A 25 10.29 20.11 -2.15
C GLU A 25 9.16 21.12 -1.82
N ARG A 26 8.43 21.52 -2.83
CA ARG A 26 7.32 22.48 -2.69
C ARG A 26 6.06 21.98 -3.41
N PRO A 27 5.41 20.92 -2.90
CA PRO A 27 4.20 20.41 -3.53
C PRO A 27 3.02 21.39 -3.40
N VAL A 28 2.11 21.34 -4.36
CA VAL A 28 0.80 22.00 -4.25
C VAL A 28 -0.08 21.20 -3.31
N LEU A 29 -0.68 21.82 -2.31
CA LEU A 29 -1.57 21.14 -1.37
C LEU A 29 -3.01 21.18 -1.85
N ALA A 30 -3.70 20.03 -1.90
CA ALA A 30 -5.06 20.00 -2.39
C ALA A 30 -5.99 19.07 -1.58
N GLY A 31 -7.30 19.29 -1.75
CA GLY A 31 -8.38 18.50 -1.19
C GLY A 31 -9.67 19.31 -1.02
N ARG A 32 -10.68 18.69 -0.44
CA ARG A 32 -12.04 19.28 -0.30
C ARG A 32 -12.17 20.27 0.85
N SER A 33 -11.35 20.11 1.91
CA SER A 33 -11.51 20.91 3.13
C SER A 33 -10.79 22.25 3.02
N PRO A 34 -11.44 23.37 3.42
CA PRO A 34 -10.80 24.67 3.56
C PRO A 34 -9.62 24.69 4.55
N ASP A 35 -9.52 23.72 5.46
CA ASP A 35 -8.43 23.63 6.44
C ASP A 35 -7.05 23.49 5.81
N ILE A 36 -7.00 23.10 4.52
CA ILE A 36 -5.76 23.06 3.73
C ILE A 36 -5.08 24.42 3.69
N ARG A 37 -5.85 25.53 3.67
CA ARG A 37 -5.32 26.89 3.69
C ARG A 37 -4.39 27.15 4.86
N GLN A 38 -4.77 26.66 6.05
CA GLN A 38 -3.96 26.83 7.25
C GLN A 38 -2.62 26.10 7.13
N LEU A 39 -2.64 24.84 6.68
CA LEU A 39 -1.41 24.06 6.48
C LEU A 39 -0.53 24.69 5.40
N ALA A 40 -1.12 25.15 4.30
CA ALA A 40 -0.39 25.81 3.22
C ALA A 40 0.27 27.12 3.67
N ALA A 41 -0.45 27.94 4.44
CA ALA A 41 0.08 29.18 5.00
C ALA A 41 1.22 28.92 6.01
N GLU A 42 1.07 27.89 6.89
CA GLU A 42 2.11 27.45 7.83
C GLU A 42 3.41 27.08 7.11
N LEU A 43 3.32 26.40 5.97
CA LEU A 43 4.46 25.87 5.23
C LEU A 43 4.91 26.75 4.05
N GLY A 44 4.21 27.83 3.77
CA GLY A 44 4.48 28.71 2.64
C GLY A 44 4.28 28.05 1.28
N LEU A 45 3.27 27.17 1.14
CA LEU A 45 2.99 26.40 -0.07
C LEU A 45 1.74 26.91 -0.80
N GLU A 46 1.68 26.64 -2.11
CA GLU A 46 0.46 26.81 -2.92
C GLU A 46 -0.62 25.81 -2.47
N HIS A 47 -1.89 26.20 -2.60
CA HIS A 47 -2.99 25.30 -2.32
C HIS A 47 -4.14 25.45 -3.30
N ARG A 48 -4.88 24.37 -3.51
CA ARG A 48 -6.12 24.32 -4.31
C ARG A 48 -7.22 23.57 -3.52
N ILE A 49 -8.43 24.11 -3.55
CA ILE A 49 -9.58 23.49 -2.87
C ILE A 49 -10.57 23.05 -3.92
N PHE A 50 -10.72 21.74 -4.10
CA PHE A 50 -11.66 21.14 -5.06
C PHE A 50 -12.09 19.74 -4.64
N GLY A 51 -13.28 19.33 -5.08
CA GLY A 51 -13.77 17.97 -5.01
C GLY A 51 -13.33 17.13 -6.20
N LEU A 52 -13.57 15.82 -6.13
CA LEU A 52 -13.16 14.91 -7.21
C LEU A 52 -13.92 15.15 -8.53
N GLU A 53 -15.10 15.71 -8.46
CA GLU A 53 -15.90 16.14 -9.62
C GLU A 53 -15.25 17.28 -10.41
N GLN A 54 -14.32 18.01 -9.80
CA GLN A 54 -13.55 19.11 -10.37
C GLN A 54 -12.07 18.76 -10.52
N ALA A 55 -11.72 17.45 -10.44
CA ALA A 55 -10.33 17.03 -10.37
C ALA A 55 -9.55 17.40 -11.65
N ALA A 56 -10.16 17.34 -12.83
CA ALA A 56 -9.49 17.72 -14.08
C ALA A 56 -9.06 19.19 -14.07
N ASP A 57 -9.94 20.10 -13.67
CA ASP A 57 -9.61 21.53 -13.55
C ASP A 57 -8.58 21.77 -12.43
N GLY A 58 -8.72 21.02 -11.32
CA GLY A 58 -7.82 21.10 -10.17
C GLY A 58 -6.39 20.64 -10.47
N LEU A 59 -6.20 19.78 -11.47
CA LEU A 59 -4.91 19.27 -11.91
C LEU A 59 -4.23 20.10 -13.00
N ASP A 60 -4.82 21.20 -13.44
CA ASP A 60 -4.22 22.05 -14.48
C ASP A 60 -2.78 22.49 -14.07
N GLY A 61 -1.82 22.26 -14.97
CA GLY A 61 -0.40 22.57 -14.73
C GLY A 61 0.29 21.68 -13.67
N ILE A 62 -0.29 20.53 -13.30
CA ILE A 62 0.29 19.55 -12.37
C ILE A 62 0.83 18.36 -13.16
N ASP A 63 2.11 18.05 -12.97
CA ASP A 63 2.77 16.92 -13.62
C ASP A 63 2.45 15.58 -12.92
N ALA A 64 2.32 15.58 -11.59
CA ALA A 64 2.01 14.37 -10.80
C ALA A 64 1.12 14.66 -9.58
N VAL A 65 0.21 13.77 -9.23
CA VAL A 65 -0.61 13.85 -8.01
C VAL A 65 -0.37 12.65 -7.09
N ALA A 66 0.03 12.93 -5.85
CA ALA A 66 0.06 11.97 -4.74
C ALA A 66 -1.32 11.99 -4.04
N HIS A 67 -2.15 11.01 -4.35
CA HIS A 67 -3.50 10.89 -3.84
C HIS A 67 -3.52 10.19 -2.47
N CYS A 68 -3.74 10.99 -1.40
CA CYS A 68 -3.76 10.54 0.00
C CYS A 68 -5.17 10.56 0.63
N ALA A 69 -6.24 10.63 -0.17
CA ALA A 69 -7.61 10.82 0.31
C ALA A 69 -8.48 9.57 0.10
N GLY A 70 -8.33 8.58 0.96
CA GLY A 70 -9.20 7.38 0.96
C GLY A 70 -10.63 7.64 1.49
N PRO A 71 -11.55 6.64 1.40
CA PRO A 71 -11.31 5.29 0.89
C PRO A 71 -11.12 5.28 -0.64
N PHE A 72 -10.13 4.51 -1.09
CA PHE A 72 -9.72 4.55 -2.49
C PHE A 72 -10.73 3.89 -3.43
N SER A 73 -11.51 2.93 -2.94
CA SER A 73 -12.68 2.37 -3.65
C SER A 73 -13.70 3.41 -4.13
N ALA A 74 -13.74 4.58 -3.48
CA ALA A 74 -14.62 5.67 -3.86
C ALA A 74 -13.89 6.84 -4.55
N THR A 75 -12.58 6.97 -4.36
CA THR A 75 -11.84 8.18 -4.74
C THR A 75 -10.80 7.97 -5.84
N SER A 76 -10.31 6.73 -6.05
CA SER A 76 -9.27 6.45 -7.03
C SER A 76 -9.75 6.66 -8.45
N ARG A 77 -10.88 6.07 -8.83
CA ARG A 77 -11.40 6.13 -10.20
C ARG A 77 -11.58 7.55 -10.74
N PRO A 78 -12.33 8.47 -10.07
CA PRO A 78 -12.46 9.83 -10.57
C PRO A 78 -11.14 10.60 -10.62
N MET A 79 -10.19 10.34 -9.72
CA MET A 79 -8.88 10.95 -9.79
C MET A 79 -8.04 10.39 -10.94
N VAL A 80 -8.05 9.08 -11.17
CA VAL A 80 -7.38 8.45 -12.32
C VAL A 80 -7.97 8.94 -13.65
N ASP A 81 -9.31 9.07 -13.75
CA ASP A 81 -9.97 9.61 -14.93
C ASP A 81 -9.47 11.04 -15.24
N ALA A 82 -9.38 11.88 -14.20
CA ALA A 82 -8.84 13.23 -14.32
C ALA A 82 -7.35 13.22 -14.74
N CYS A 83 -6.52 12.36 -14.14
CA CYS A 83 -5.11 12.22 -14.47
C CYS A 83 -4.88 11.85 -15.93
N LEU A 84 -5.67 10.90 -16.46
CA LEU A 84 -5.59 10.51 -17.86
C LEU A 84 -6.01 11.64 -18.80
N ALA A 85 -7.06 12.38 -18.43
CA ALA A 85 -7.55 13.51 -19.24
C ALA A 85 -6.56 14.68 -19.27
N THR A 86 -5.87 14.96 -18.16
CA THR A 86 -4.92 16.10 -18.02
C THR A 86 -3.47 15.72 -18.29
N ARG A 87 -3.17 14.45 -18.53
CA ARG A 87 -1.82 13.90 -18.67
C ARG A 87 -0.96 14.10 -17.41
N THR A 88 -1.59 13.98 -16.23
CA THR A 88 -0.94 14.05 -14.93
C THR A 88 -0.59 12.63 -14.46
N HIS A 89 0.62 12.38 -14.01
CA HIS A 89 0.99 11.09 -13.39
C HIS A 89 0.24 10.89 -12.07
N TYR A 90 -0.16 9.65 -11.80
CA TYR A 90 -0.92 9.28 -10.62
C TYR A 90 -0.11 8.36 -9.70
N LEU A 91 -0.09 8.68 -8.42
CA LEU A 91 0.32 7.75 -7.36
C LEU A 91 -0.62 7.87 -6.16
N ASP A 92 -0.82 6.77 -5.44
CA ASP A 92 -1.64 6.73 -4.23
C ASP A 92 -1.03 5.83 -3.14
N VAL A 93 -1.68 5.76 -2.00
CA VAL A 93 -1.27 4.94 -0.86
C VAL A 93 -2.33 3.87 -0.53
N THR A 94 -3.03 3.38 -1.55
CA THR A 94 -4.04 2.33 -1.37
C THR A 94 -3.42 1.00 -0.94
N GLY A 95 -4.17 0.21 -0.17
CA GLY A 95 -3.96 -1.21 0.08
C GLY A 95 -5.14 -2.07 -0.41
N GLU A 96 -6.06 -1.47 -1.19
CA GLU A 96 -7.34 -2.07 -1.58
C GLU A 96 -7.19 -2.91 -2.85
N ILE A 97 -7.38 -4.24 -2.75
CA ILE A 97 -7.13 -5.21 -3.84
C ILE A 97 -7.90 -4.85 -5.12
N ASP A 98 -9.19 -4.51 -4.99
CA ASP A 98 -10.04 -4.23 -6.15
C ASP A 98 -9.62 -2.91 -6.85
N VAL A 99 -9.10 -1.93 -6.09
CA VAL A 99 -8.52 -0.69 -6.63
C VAL A 99 -7.26 -0.98 -7.45
N PHE A 100 -6.39 -1.87 -6.99
CA PHE A 100 -5.21 -2.30 -7.76
C PHE A 100 -5.61 -2.94 -9.09
N GLU A 101 -6.52 -3.92 -9.06
CA GLU A 101 -6.95 -4.60 -10.29
C GLU A 101 -7.62 -3.62 -11.28
N GLU A 102 -8.44 -2.67 -10.79
CA GLU A 102 -9.05 -1.64 -11.63
C GLU A 102 -8.01 -0.73 -12.28
N ILE A 103 -7.00 -0.27 -11.53
CA ILE A 103 -5.96 0.61 -12.06
C ILE A 103 -5.03 -0.16 -13.01
N PHE A 104 -4.65 -1.40 -12.69
CA PHE A 104 -3.80 -2.21 -13.57
C PHE A 104 -4.49 -2.57 -14.89
N ALA A 105 -5.81 -2.72 -14.91
CA ALA A 105 -6.57 -2.94 -16.13
C ALA A 105 -6.54 -1.73 -17.10
N ARG A 106 -6.13 -0.54 -16.63
CA ARG A 106 -6.04 0.70 -17.44
C ARG A 106 -4.62 0.97 -17.97
N SER A 107 -3.72 -0.01 -17.94
CA SER A 107 -2.32 0.17 -18.34
C SER A 107 -2.18 0.69 -19.78
N ASP A 108 -2.92 0.11 -20.73
CA ASP A 108 -2.85 0.52 -22.13
C ASP A 108 -3.40 1.94 -22.35
N GLU A 109 -4.47 2.31 -21.63
CA GLU A 109 -5.03 3.66 -21.64
C GLU A 109 -4.01 4.68 -21.10
N ALA A 110 -3.34 4.34 -20.01
CA ALA A 110 -2.32 5.16 -19.39
C ALA A 110 -1.11 5.33 -20.33
N ALA A 111 -0.66 4.25 -20.95
CA ALA A 111 0.44 4.28 -21.92
C ALA A 111 0.07 5.18 -23.13
N ALA A 112 -1.15 5.08 -23.66
CA ALA A 112 -1.63 5.91 -24.75
C ALA A 112 -1.72 7.40 -24.39
N ALA A 113 -2.03 7.71 -23.12
CA ALA A 113 -2.10 9.08 -22.61
C ALA A 113 -0.71 9.65 -22.23
N GLY A 114 0.35 8.83 -22.21
CA GLY A 114 1.68 9.21 -21.72
C GLY A 114 1.72 9.38 -20.19
N VAL A 115 0.86 8.66 -19.45
CA VAL A 115 0.69 8.79 -18.00
C VAL A 115 1.21 7.53 -17.30
N VAL A 116 1.83 7.72 -16.15
CA VAL A 116 2.16 6.64 -15.21
C VAL A 116 1.06 6.56 -14.15
N LEU A 117 0.50 5.36 -13.95
CA LEU A 117 -0.41 5.03 -12.85
C LEU A 117 0.34 4.11 -11.87
N LEU A 118 0.62 4.58 -10.66
CA LEU A 118 1.41 3.87 -9.65
C LEU A 118 0.67 3.79 -8.31
N PRO A 119 -0.36 2.90 -8.20
CA PRO A 119 -1.05 2.70 -6.94
C PRO A 119 -0.17 1.98 -5.92
N GLY A 120 -0.44 2.20 -4.62
CA GLY A 120 0.25 1.51 -3.53
C GLY A 120 1.65 2.03 -3.24
N SER A 121 1.87 3.33 -3.34
CA SER A 121 3.17 3.99 -3.11
C SER A 121 3.54 4.11 -1.62
N GLY A 122 3.05 3.23 -0.75
CA GLY A 122 3.28 3.30 0.70
C GLY A 122 3.64 1.96 1.33
N PHE A 123 3.55 1.93 2.65
CA PHE A 123 3.85 0.76 3.49
C PHE A 123 3.15 -0.52 3.05
N ASP A 124 1.91 -0.39 2.62
CA ASP A 124 1.07 -1.55 2.30
C ASP A 124 1.56 -2.34 1.08
N VAL A 125 2.47 -1.78 0.28
CA VAL A 125 2.97 -2.40 -0.95
C VAL A 125 4.49 -2.29 -1.10
N VAL A 126 5.09 -1.10 -0.97
CA VAL A 126 6.50 -0.88 -1.36
C VAL A 126 7.46 -1.91 -0.78
N PRO A 127 7.44 -2.24 0.54
CA PRO A 127 8.37 -3.22 1.09
C PRO A 127 8.12 -4.65 0.60
N SER A 128 6.87 -5.07 0.60
CA SER A 128 6.49 -6.45 0.25
C SER A 128 6.60 -6.73 -1.24
N ASP A 129 6.27 -5.77 -2.09
CA ASP A 129 6.36 -5.88 -3.55
C ASP A 129 7.84 -5.97 -4.01
N CYS A 130 8.72 -5.12 -3.46
CA CYS A 130 10.16 -5.21 -3.72
C CYS A 130 10.77 -6.53 -3.19
N LEU A 131 10.32 -7.01 -2.03
CA LEU A 131 10.73 -8.31 -1.51
C LEU A 131 10.25 -9.44 -2.42
N ALA A 132 9.00 -9.40 -2.86
CA ALA A 132 8.42 -10.39 -3.77
C ALA A 132 9.21 -10.49 -5.09
N LEU A 133 9.53 -9.33 -5.69
CA LEU A 133 10.32 -9.30 -6.92
C LEU A 133 11.74 -9.83 -6.68
N SER A 134 12.40 -9.45 -5.55
CA SER A 134 13.71 -10.00 -5.18
C SER A 134 13.72 -11.53 -5.07
N LEU A 135 12.64 -12.10 -4.50
CA LEU A 135 12.48 -13.56 -4.36
C LEU A 135 12.25 -14.23 -5.72
N ALA A 136 11.45 -13.63 -6.60
CA ALA A 136 11.19 -14.14 -7.93
C ALA A 136 12.46 -14.11 -8.81
N GLU A 137 13.26 -13.06 -8.70
CA GLU A 137 14.57 -12.96 -9.38
C GLU A 137 15.56 -14.02 -8.87
N ALA A 138 15.57 -14.30 -7.56
CA ALA A 138 16.44 -15.32 -6.97
C ALA A 138 16.00 -16.75 -7.26
N LEU A 139 14.71 -16.98 -7.49
CA LEU A 139 14.12 -18.29 -7.81
C LEU A 139 13.24 -18.19 -9.07
N PRO A 140 13.81 -18.06 -10.26
CA PRO A 140 13.03 -18.07 -11.50
C PRO A 140 12.20 -19.34 -11.63
N GLY A 141 10.93 -19.19 -12.03
CA GLY A 141 9.99 -20.31 -12.12
C GLY A 141 9.30 -20.67 -10.80
N ALA A 142 9.38 -19.81 -9.78
CA ALA A 142 8.58 -19.96 -8.58
C ALA A 142 7.08 -20.01 -8.93
N THR A 143 6.35 -20.90 -8.27
CA THR A 143 4.92 -21.12 -8.51
C THR A 143 4.06 -20.72 -7.33
N SER A 144 4.66 -20.46 -6.17
CA SER A 144 3.94 -19.95 -5.00
C SER A 144 4.77 -18.93 -4.23
N LEU A 145 4.07 -17.96 -3.64
CA LEU A 145 4.64 -16.88 -2.83
C LEU A 145 3.83 -16.70 -1.55
N LYS A 146 4.53 -16.66 -0.44
CA LYS A 146 4.00 -16.24 0.85
C LYS A 146 4.71 -14.97 1.28
N LEU A 147 3.93 -13.97 1.66
CA LEU A 147 4.42 -12.74 2.26
C LEU A 147 3.83 -12.57 3.64
N ALA A 148 4.62 -12.17 4.61
CA ALA A 148 4.14 -11.94 5.96
C ALA A 148 4.77 -10.67 6.54
N PHE A 149 4.03 -9.98 7.43
CA PHE A 149 4.55 -8.79 8.10
C PHE A 149 4.15 -8.70 9.57
N ILE A 150 4.97 -7.94 10.31
CA ILE A 150 4.68 -7.43 11.64
C ILE A 150 4.47 -5.92 11.49
N ALA A 151 3.26 -5.42 11.72
CA ALA A 151 3.00 -3.99 11.66
C ALA A 151 3.57 -3.28 12.91
N GLY A 152 4.38 -2.26 12.68
CA GLY A 152 4.90 -1.39 13.75
C GLY A 152 4.13 -0.08 13.85
N GLY A 153 3.94 0.45 15.08
CA GLY A 153 3.44 1.80 15.30
C GLY A 153 1.92 1.97 15.47
N GLY A 154 1.13 0.92 15.24
CA GLY A 154 -0.34 0.98 15.30
C GLY A 154 -0.99 1.46 14.00
N PHE A 155 -2.32 1.57 13.99
CA PHE A 155 -3.10 1.89 12.78
C PHE A 155 -3.75 3.27 12.88
N SER A 156 -3.82 3.99 11.74
CA SER A 156 -4.59 5.23 11.65
C SER A 156 -6.10 4.94 11.53
N PRO A 157 -6.96 5.94 11.77
CA PRO A 157 -8.39 5.81 11.48
C PRO A 157 -8.68 5.41 10.04
N GLY A 158 -7.88 5.87 9.08
CA GLY A 158 -7.99 5.50 7.67
C GLY A 158 -7.74 4.01 7.46
N THR A 159 -6.60 3.51 7.91
CA THR A 159 -6.23 2.08 7.82
C THR A 159 -7.25 1.18 8.52
N LEU A 160 -7.73 1.56 9.70
CA LEU A 160 -8.74 0.78 10.41
C LEU A 160 -10.10 0.76 9.68
N LYS A 161 -10.50 1.85 9.01
CA LYS A 161 -11.72 1.89 8.20
C LYS A 161 -11.63 0.94 7.01
N THR A 162 -10.54 0.97 6.25
CA THR A 162 -10.31 0.05 5.12
C THR A 162 -10.21 -1.40 5.58
N THR A 163 -9.60 -1.66 6.74
CA THR A 163 -9.59 -3.02 7.34
C THR A 163 -11.00 -3.50 7.66
N VAL A 164 -11.85 -2.66 8.28
CA VAL A 164 -13.26 -3.01 8.57
C VAL A 164 -14.04 -3.28 7.27
N GLU A 165 -13.81 -2.52 6.22
CA GLU A 165 -14.41 -2.74 4.89
C GLU A 165 -13.95 -4.08 4.30
N GLY A 166 -12.64 -4.34 4.29
CA GLY A 166 -12.07 -5.58 3.78
C GLY A 166 -12.52 -6.84 4.53
N MET A 167 -12.74 -6.75 5.85
CA MET A 167 -13.28 -7.89 6.63
C MET A 167 -14.68 -8.32 6.17
N GLY A 168 -15.47 -7.40 5.60
CA GLY A 168 -16.80 -7.68 5.07
C GLY A 168 -16.79 -8.46 3.75
N THR A 169 -15.72 -8.35 2.96
CA THR A 169 -15.60 -9.01 1.64
C THR A 169 -15.01 -10.43 1.71
N GLY A 170 -14.52 -10.85 2.88
CA GLY A 170 -13.86 -12.13 3.07
C GLY A 170 -12.33 -12.04 2.91
N GLY A 171 -11.66 -13.18 3.08
CA GLY A 171 -10.23 -13.32 2.74
C GLY A 171 -10.04 -13.36 1.21
N ARG A 172 -8.90 -12.93 0.74
CA ARG A 172 -8.53 -12.95 -0.68
C ARG A 172 -7.15 -13.58 -0.83
N VAL A 173 -7.02 -14.47 -1.76
CA VAL A 173 -5.76 -15.12 -2.18
C VAL A 173 -5.69 -15.16 -3.69
N ARG A 174 -4.49 -15.35 -4.24
CA ARG A 174 -4.35 -15.68 -5.67
C ARG A 174 -4.07 -17.16 -5.81
N VAL A 175 -4.84 -17.82 -6.68
CA VAL A 175 -4.71 -19.27 -7.00
C VAL A 175 -4.74 -19.40 -8.51
N ASP A 176 -3.73 -20.05 -9.08
CA ASP A 176 -3.58 -20.24 -10.53
C ASP A 176 -3.78 -18.93 -11.32
N GLY A 177 -3.20 -17.84 -10.82
CA GLY A 177 -3.27 -16.52 -11.42
C GLY A 177 -4.60 -15.77 -11.21
N LYS A 178 -5.58 -16.35 -10.50
CA LYS A 178 -6.91 -15.75 -10.30
C LYS A 178 -7.12 -15.35 -8.84
N LEU A 179 -7.77 -14.20 -8.62
CA LEU A 179 -8.23 -13.81 -7.29
C LEU A 179 -9.39 -14.70 -6.84
N VAL A 180 -9.21 -15.33 -5.68
CA VAL A 180 -10.19 -16.24 -5.08
C VAL A 180 -10.60 -15.72 -3.70
N THR A 181 -11.90 -15.67 -3.46
CA THR A 181 -12.45 -15.34 -2.13
C THR A 181 -12.45 -16.58 -1.25
N VAL A 182 -11.89 -16.45 -0.08
CA VAL A 182 -11.75 -17.51 0.92
C VAL A 182 -12.25 -17.04 2.28
N PRO A 183 -12.49 -17.88 3.28
CA PRO A 183 -12.73 -17.43 4.64
C PRO A 183 -11.55 -16.59 5.18
N VAL A 184 -11.85 -15.52 5.91
CA VAL A 184 -10.81 -14.72 6.59
C VAL A 184 -10.06 -15.62 7.57
N GLY A 185 -8.73 -15.52 7.60
CA GLY A 185 -7.91 -16.38 8.45
C GLY A 185 -7.93 -17.86 8.09
N GLN A 186 -8.22 -18.21 6.82
CA GLN A 186 -8.32 -19.61 6.37
C GLN A 186 -7.05 -20.40 6.63
N SER A 187 -5.90 -19.80 6.47
CA SER A 187 -4.61 -20.48 6.64
C SER A 187 -3.73 -19.81 7.70
N THR A 188 -2.89 -20.62 8.30
CA THR A 188 -1.87 -20.21 9.26
C THR A 188 -0.52 -20.74 8.82
N ALA A 189 0.54 -20.02 9.16
CA ALA A 189 1.92 -20.41 8.88
C ALA A 189 2.83 -19.94 10.02
N ASN A 190 4.11 -20.32 9.95
CA ASN A 190 5.18 -19.73 10.75
C ASN A 190 6.09 -18.96 9.81
N ALA A 191 6.41 -17.73 10.17
CA ALA A 191 7.30 -16.85 9.42
C ALA A 191 8.53 -16.51 10.27
N ALA A 192 9.72 -16.62 9.67
CA ALA A 192 10.99 -16.37 10.33
C ALA A 192 11.39 -14.90 10.15
N PHE A 193 10.83 -14.01 10.98
CA PHE A 193 11.18 -12.60 10.99
C PHE A 193 12.56 -12.35 11.62
N PRO A 194 13.20 -11.21 11.37
CA PRO A 194 14.44 -10.82 12.03
C PRO A 194 14.38 -10.88 13.58
N SER A 195 13.22 -10.54 14.15
CA SER A 195 12.97 -10.63 15.61
C SER A 195 12.65 -12.04 16.13
N GLY A 196 12.64 -13.04 15.26
CA GLY A 196 12.35 -14.44 15.58
C GLY A 196 11.10 -14.98 14.89
N THR A 197 10.92 -16.30 14.97
CA THR A 197 9.79 -16.97 14.34
C THR A 197 8.46 -16.62 15.02
N ARG A 198 7.45 -16.29 14.22
CA ARG A 198 6.10 -15.94 14.66
C ARG A 198 5.05 -16.75 13.93
N SER A 199 3.99 -17.09 14.64
CA SER A 199 2.78 -17.60 14.01
C SER A 199 2.04 -16.47 13.29
N VAL A 200 1.62 -16.73 12.07
CA VAL A 200 0.95 -15.76 11.20
C VAL A 200 -0.39 -16.30 10.68
N VAL A 201 -1.34 -15.41 10.44
CA VAL A 201 -2.69 -15.73 9.94
C VAL A 201 -2.90 -15.03 8.61
N SER A 202 -3.50 -15.73 7.65
CA SER A 202 -3.80 -15.17 6.34
C SER A 202 -4.84 -14.04 6.42
N LEU A 203 -4.61 -12.98 5.63
CA LEU A 203 -5.50 -11.83 5.51
C LEU A 203 -5.58 -11.33 4.06
N PRO A 204 -6.68 -10.64 3.68
CA PRO A 204 -6.74 -9.95 2.40
C PRO A 204 -5.82 -8.73 2.46
N TRP A 205 -4.74 -8.74 1.66
CA TRP A 205 -3.77 -7.67 1.58
C TRP A 205 -3.41 -7.38 0.13
N GLY A 206 -3.02 -6.16 -0.19
CA GLY A 206 -2.80 -5.66 -1.55
C GLY A 206 -1.87 -6.51 -2.41
N ASP A 207 -0.89 -7.18 -1.79
CA ASP A 207 0.12 -7.94 -2.53
C ASP A 207 -0.43 -9.13 -3.35
N VAL A 208 -1.64 -9.61 -3.07
CA VAL A 208 -2.26 -10.62 -3.96
C VAL A 208 -2.54 -10.07 -5.37
N ALA A 209 -2.58 -8.75 -5.52
CA ALA A 209 -2.66 -8.06 -6.81
C ALA A 209 -1.28 -7.56 -7.24
N THR A 210 -0.58 -6.79 -6.39
CA THR A 210 0.68 -6.14 -6.74
C THR A 210 1.82 -7.12 -6.95
N ALA A 211 2.04 -8.09 -6.06
CA ALA A 211 3.08 -9.09 -6.24
C ALA A 211 2.81 -10.03 -7.44
N TYR A 212 1.55 -10.27 -7.82
CA TYR A 212 1.25 -10.95 -9.06
C TYR A 212 1.65 -10.13 -10.29
N ARG A 213 1.36 -8.83 -10.27
CA ARG A 213 1.76 -7.91 -11.34
C ARG A 213 3.28 -7.84 -11.49
N SER A 214 4.01 -7.84 -10.38
CA SER A 214 5.47 -7.71 -10.35
C SER A 214 6.21 -8.99 -10.71
N THR A 215 5.68 -10.16 -10.30
CA THR A 215 6.42 -11.43 -10.36
C THR A 215 5.84 -12.46 -11.32
N GLY A 216 4.55 -12.37 -11.65
CA GLY A 216 3.83 -13.40 -12.38
C GLY A 216 3.60 -14.70 -11.60
N ILE A 217 3.99 -14.79 -10.32
CA ILE A 217 3.80 -16.01 -9.50
C ILE A 217 2.31 -16.27 -9.31
N PRO A 218 1.80 -17.46 -9.74
CA PRO A 218 0.35 -17.68 -9.84
C PRO A 218 -0.35 -17.92 -8.50
N ASN A 219 0.37 -18.30 -7.44
CA ASN A 219 -0.24 -18.60 -6.14
C ASN A 219 0.36 -17.72 -5.07
N ILE A 220 -0.45 -16.79 -4.51
CA ILE A 220 0.01 -15.80 -3.53
C ILE A 220 -0.92 -15.76 -2.32
N THR A 221 -0.32 -15.82 -1.13
CA THR A 221 -1.03 -15.66 0.14
C THR A 221 -0.28 -14.71 1.06
N ASN A 222 -1.01 -13.74 1.61
CA ASN A 222 -0.48 -12.77 2.56
C ASN A 222 -0.87 -13.13 3.99
N TYR A 223 0.04 -12.82 4.91
CA TYR A 223 -0.10 -13.14 6.32
C TYR A 223 0.29 -11.93 7.18
N MET A 224 -0.26 -11.90 8.39
CA MET A 224 0.14 -10.95 9.43
C MET A 224 0.45 -11.71 10.72
N ALA A 225 1.48 -11.30 11.43
CA ALA A 225 1.79 -11.83 12.74
C ALA A 225 0.72 -11.40 13.76
N VAL A 226 0.32 -12.35 14.60
CA VAL A 226 -0.68 -12.16 15.64
C VAL A 226 -0.09 -12.44 17.02
N GLY A 227 -0.52 -11.67 18.03
CA GLY A 227 -0.02 -11.82 19.42
C GLY A 227 -0.60 -13.02 20.17
N LEU A 228 -1.50 -13.79 19.56
CA LEU A 228 -2.14 -14.99 20.09
C LEU A 228 -1.85 -16.17 19.17
N PRO A 229 -2.03 -17.44 19.63
CA PRO A 229 -1.89 -18.59 18.76
C PRO A 229 -2.76 -18.44 17.50
N ALA A 230 -2.14 -18.53 16.32
CA ALA A 230 -2.78 -18.24 15.04
C ALA A 230 -4.08 -19.02 14.81
N GLY A 231 -4.14 -20.28 15.26
CA GLY A 231 -5.35 -21.11 15.17
C GLY A 231 -6.53 -20.58 16.00
N VAL A 232 -6.26 -19.92 17.15
CA VAL A 232 -7.31 -19.27 17.96
C VAL A 232 -7.85 -18.03 17.24
N VAL A 233 -6.95 -17.19 16.71
CA VAL A 233 -7.31 -15.99 15.95
C VAL A 233 -8.10 -16.37 14.70
N SER A 234 -7.63 -17.35 13.94
CA SER A 234 -8.29 -17.85 12.73
C SER A 234 -9.73 -18.33 13.04
N ARG A 235 -9.92 -19.15 14.07
CA ARG A 235 -11.26 -19.60 14.48
C ARG A 235 -12.17 -18.45 14.91
N ALA A 236 -11.65 -17.52 15.70
CA ALA A 236 -12.41 -16.34 16.13
C ALA A 236 -12.85 -15.49 14.93
N GLN A 237 -11.96 -15.26 13.96
CA GLN A 237 -12.27 -14.52 12.74
C GLN A 237 -13.37 -15.23 11.92
N GLN A 238 -13.27 -16.55 11.73
CA GLN A 238 -14.26 -17.32 11.00
C GLN A 238 -15.64 -17.29 11.66
N LEU A 239 -15.72 -17.36 12.99
CA LEU A 239 -16.98 -17.27 13.75
C LEU A 239 -17.61 -15.88 13.68
N THR A 240 -16.82 -14.82 13.67
CA THR A 240 -17.31 -13.43 13.63
C THR A 240 -17.56 -12.90 12.22
N ALA A 241 -17.02 -13.55 11.18
CA ALA A 241 -17.15 -13.12 9.79
C ALA A 241 -18.59 -12.87 9.31
N PRO A 242 -19.60 -13.73 9.64
CA PRO A 242 -20.97 -13.48 9.23
C PRO A 242 -21.53 -12.16 9.80
N LEU A 243 -21.19 -11.84 11.04
CA LEU A 243 -21.62 -10.60 11.69
C LEU A 243 -20.99 -9.37 11.03
N MET A 244 -19.69 -9.46 10.71
CA MET A 244 -18.94 -8.37 10.06
C MET A 244 -19.39 -8.08 8.62
N ARG A 245 -20.11 -9.00 7.98
CA ARG A 245 -20.73 -8.78 6.65
C ARG A 245 -21.99 -7.91 6.73
N THR A 246 -22.55 -7.68 7.90
CA THR A 246 -23.76 -6.85 8.05
C THR A 246 -23.41 -5.37 7.92
N GLY A 247 -24.20 -4.61 7.14
CA GLY A 247 -24.01 -3.16 6.98
C GLY A 247 -24.13 -2.37 8.28
N VAL A 248 -24.78 -2.93 9.32
CA VAL A 248 -24.88 -2.34 10.67
C VAL A 248 -23.53 -2.46 11.38
N ALA A 249 -22.92 -3.66 11.41
CA ALA A 249 -21.63 -3.88 12.06
C ALA A 249 -20.52 -3.02 11.40
N GLN A 250 -20.53 -2.91 10.07
CA GLN A 250 -19.58 -2.06 9.34
C GLN A 250 -19.78 -0.57 9.68
N ARG A 251 -21.02 -0.07 9.72
CA ARG A 251 -21.30 1.34 10.09
C ARG A 251 -20.88 1.64 11.52
N VAL A 252 -21.17 0.76 12.46
CA VAL A 252 -20.75 0.91 13.87
C VAL A 252 -19.22 0.85 13.97
N GLY A 253 -18.58 -0.12 13.32
CA GLY A 253 -17.13 -0.24 13.29
C GLY A 253 -16.44 1.02 12.74
N LYS A 254 -16.89 1.53 11.60
CA LYS A 254 -16.36 2.78 11.00
C LYS A 254 -16.54 4.01 11.91
N LYS A 255 -17.68 4.09 12.62
CA LYS A 255 -17.95 5.19 13.55
C LYS A 255 -17.03 5.14 14.77
N LEU A 256 -16.85 3.96 15.36
CA LEU A 256 -15.92 3.75 16.49
C LEU A 256 -14.46 4.04 16.09
N VAL A 257 -14.04 3.56 14.93
CA VAL A 257 -12.70 3.82 14.38
C VAL A 257 -12.47 5.31 14.13
N GLY A 258 -13.50 6.06 13.74
CA GLY A 258 -13.40 7.50 13.53
C GLY A 258 -13.07 8.31 14.79
N LEU A 259 -13.24 7.73 15.98
CA LEU A 259 -12.88 8.34 17.27
C LEU A 259 -11.43 8.08 17.70
N ILE A 260 -10.71 7.21 17.00
CA ILE A 260 -9.33 6.86 17.31
C ILE A 260 -8.41 7.90 16.67
N ALA A 261 -7.55 8.54 17.45
CA ALA A 261 -6.49 9.38 16.92
C ALA A 261 -5.37 8.49 16.31
N GLY A 262 -4.80 8.93 15.20
CA GLY A 262 -3.62 8.26 14.64
C GLY A 262 -2.45 8.25 15.64
N PRO A 263 -1.45 7.35 15.46
CA PRO A 263 -0.34 7.22 16.39
C PRO A 263 0.48 8.52 16.48
N GLY A 264 0.71 8.99 17.71
CA GLY A 264 1.54 10.16 17.94
C GLY A 264 3.01 9.94 17.60
N GLU A 265 3.77 11.03 17.43
CA GLU A 265 5.18 11.01 17.02
C GLU A 265 6.07 10.11 17.90
N LYS A 266 5.94 10.21 19.22
CA LYS A 266 6.71 9.38 20.18
C LYS A 266 6.47 7.87 19.96
N ARG A 267 5.24 7.49 19.63
CA ARG A 267 4.89 6.09 19.38
C ARG A 267 5.42 5.60 18.03
N ARG A 268 5.47 6.46 17.03
CA ARG A 268 6.05 6.15 15.72
C ARG A 268 7.56 6.02 15.77
N ALA A 269 8.27 6.98 16.37
CA ALA A 269 9.73 7.07 16.38
C ALA A 269 10.44 5.80 16.91
N GLY A 270 9.81 5.06 17.82
CA GLY A 270 10.36 3.82 18.37
C GLY A 270 9.90 2.54 17.68
N SER A 271 9.01 2.64 16.69
CA SER A 271 8.38 1.47 16.08
C SER A 271 9.08 1.04 14.79
N ARG A 272 9.17 -0.27 14.58
CA ARG A 272 9.69 -0.91 13.38
C ARG A 272 8.65 -1.87 12.84
N ALA A 273 8.66 -2.09 11.53
CA ALA A 273 7.92 -3.16 10.89
C ALA A 273 8.90 -4.16 10.31
N GLU A 274 8.50 -5.41 10.28
CA GLU A 274 9.30 -6.50 9.74
C GLU A 274 8.50 -7.23 8.67
N PHE A 275 9.17 -7.61 7.60
CA PHE A 275 8.62 -8.39 6.51
C PHE A 275 9.40 -9.68 6.33
N TRP A 276 8.71 -10.73 5.95
CA TRP A 276 9.26 -12.01 5.57
C TRP A 276 8.57 -12.48 4.28
N GLY A 277 9.32 -13.11 3.40
CA GLY A 277 8.79 -13.71 2.19
C GLY A 277 9.40 -15.09 1.91
N GLU A 278 8.61 -15.99 1.30
CA GLU A 278 9.02 -17.30 0.80
C GLU A 278 8.41 -17.51 -0.58
N ALA A 279 9.26 -17.64 -1.60
CA ALA A 279 8.88 -18.15 -2.91
C ALA A 279 9.27 -19.61 -3.02
N ARG A 280 8.45 -20.43 -3.72
CA ARG A 280 8.71 -21.86 -3.91
C ARG A 280 8.41 -22.27 -5.35
N ASP A 281 9.25 -23.12 -5.93
CA ASP A 281 9.04 -23.72 -7.24
C ASP A 281 8.42 -25.12 -7.16
N GLN A 282 8.13 -25.71 -8.32
CA GLN A 282 7.54 -27.06 -8.41
C GLN A 282 8.48 -28.17 -7.94
N SER A 283 9.79 -27.97 -7.95
CA SER A 283 10.76 -28.96 -7.47
C SER A 283 10.91 -28.96 -5.95
N GLY A 284 10.28 -28.00 -5.27
CA GLY A 284 10.35 -27.82 -3.81
C GLY A 284 11.45 -26.87 -3.35
N ARG A 285 12.29 -26.31 -4.24
CA ARG A 285 13.26 -25.30 -3.88
C ARG A 285 12.55 -24.05 -3.37
N THR A 286 13.16 -23.37 -2.39
CA THR A 286 12.59 -22.17 -1.79
C THR A 286 13.60 -21.02 -1.81
N ALA A 287 13.11 -19.81 -2.06
CA ALA A 287 13.85 -18.57 -1.80
C ALA A 287 13.18 -17.85 -0.64
N THR A 288 13.94 -17.44 0.36
CA THR A 288 13.45 -16.70 1.53
C THR A 288 14.21 -15.40 1.71
N GLY A 289 13.53 -14.38 2.23
CA GLY A 289 14.12 -13.07 2.49
C GLY A 289 13.35 -12.30 3.54
N THR A 290 13.99 -11.27 4.09
CA THR A 290 13.42 -10.42 5.12
C THR A 290 13.75 -8.95 4.91
N LEU A 291 12.89 -8.06 5.43
CA LEU A 291 13.13 -6.62 5.52
C LEU A 291 12.76 -6.13 6.92
N VAL A 292 13.47 -5.10 7.38
CA VAL A 292 13.08 -4.28 8.51
C VAL A 292 12.92 -2.85 8.02
N THR A 293 11.81 -2.21 8.37
CA THR A 293 11.51 -0.83 7.96
C THR A 293 11.23 0.04 9.19
N PRO A 294 11.28 1.36 9.07
CA PRO A 294 10.61 2.25 10.01
C PRO A 294 9.13 1.89 10.15
N ASN A 295 8.43 2.62 11.01
CA ASN A 295 6.97 2.47 11.13
C ASN A 295 6.26 2.74 9.79
N SER A 296 5.03 2.24 9.68
CA SER A 296 4.24 2.30 8.43
C SER A 296 4.05 3.71 7.86
N TYR A 297 4.03 4.74 8.70
CA TYR A 297 3.74 6.10 8.23
C TYR A 297 4.98 6.84 7.74
N ASP A 298 6.10 6.66 8.42
CA ASP A 298 7.35 7.31 8.03
C ASP A 298 7.87 6.73 6.72
N ILE A 299 7.79 5.39 6.54
CA ILE A 299 8.14 4.78 5.26
C ILE A 299 7.16 5.15 4.14
N THR A 300 5.85 5.29 4.45
CA THR A 300 4.88 5.76 3.46
C THR A 300 5.21 7.18 3.01
N ALA A 301 5.50 8.08 3.95
CA ALA A 301 5.86 9.46 3.59
C ALA A 301 7.14 9.52 2.75
N ASP A 302 8.16 8.74 3.11
CA ASP A 302 9.42 8.67 2.37
C ASP A 302 9.21 8.14 0.94
N ALA A 303 8.51 7.01 0.80
CA ALA A 303 8.23 6.41 -0.50
C ALA A 303 7.42 7.35 -1.41
N VAL A 304 6.34 7.96 -0.88
CA VAL A 304 5.52 8.89 -1.66
C VAL A 304 6.31 10.09 -2.16
N VAL A 305 7.15 10.71 -1.30
CA VAL A 305 7.96 11.87 -1.72
C VAL A 305 8.95 11.47 -2.82
N ARG A 306 9.67 10.36 -2.67
CA ARG A 306 10.64 9.90 -3.69
C ARG A 306 9.93 9.52 -4.99
N ILE A 307 8.86 8.73 -4.92
CA ILE A 307 8.10 8.36 -6.12
C ILE A 307 7.54 9.60 -6.82
N ALA A 308 6.96 10.55 -6.08
CA ALA A 308 6.40 11.76 -6.67
C ALA A 308 7.44 12.61 -7.42
N THR A 309 8.70 12.60 -6.98
CA THR A 309 9.80 13.32 -7.65
C THR A 309 10.42 12.56 -8.82
N GLU A 310 10.29 11.24 -8.85
CA GLU A 310 10.93 10.37 -9.83
C GLU A 310 9.96 9.76 -10.85
N ILE A 311 8.63 9.85 -10.62
CA ILE A 311 7.59 9.18 -11.42
C ILE A 311 7.66 9.52 -12.91
N GLY A 312 8.08 10.73 -13.26
CA GLY A 312 8.25 11.16 -14.66
C GLY A 312 9.38 10.44 -15.41
N THR A 313 10.22 9.64 -14.74
CA THR A 313 11.26 8.81 -15.36
C THR A 313 10.79 7.40 -15.69
N VAL A 314 9.58 7.03 -15.22
CA VAL A 314 8.99 5.71 -15.44
C VAL A 314 8.27 5.68 -16.78
N GLU A 315 8.35 4.57 -17.50
CA GLU A 315 7.61 4.38 -18.76
C GLU A 315 6.10 4.49 -18.52
N PRO A 316 5.34 5.16 -19.41
CA PRO A 316 3.90 5.28 -19.29
C PRO A 316 3.19 3.92 -19.24
N GLY A 317 2.16 3.83 -18.40
CA GLY A 317 1.42 2.60 -18.14
C GLY A 317 1.06 2.47 -16.66
N SER A 318 0.56 1.32 -16.24
CA SER A 318 0.31 1.06 -14.83
C SER A 318 1.40 0.16 -14.22
N HIS A 319 1.93 0.55 -13.07
CA HIS A 319 3.07 -0.08 -12.42
C HIS A 319 2.81 -0.33 -10.95
N THR A 320 3.54 -1.31 -10.40
CA THR A 320 3.78 -1.40 -8.96
C THR A 320 5.08 -0.65 -8.63
N PRO A 321 5.38 -0.34 -7.37
CA PRO A 321 6.67 0.23 -7.00
C PRO A 321 7.87 -0.60 -7.48
N ALA A 322 7.78 -1.93 -7.38
CA ALA A 322 8.86 -2.82 -7.82
C ALA A 322 9.01 -2.88 -9.35
N THR A 323 7.92 -2.84 -10.12
CA THR A 323 8.02 -2.81 -11.60
C THR A 323 8.48 -1.46 -12.12
N ALA A 324 8.20 -0.36 -11.41
CA ALA A 324 8.61 0.98 -11.79
C ALA A 324 10.10 1.24 -11.50
N PHE A 325 10.60 0.80 -10.34
CA PHE A 325 11.94 1.18 -9.85
C PHE A 325 12.85 -0.01 -9.55
N GLY A 326 12.41 -1.25 -9.78
CA GLY A 326 13.15 -2.48 -9.53
C GLY A 326 13.09 -2.98 -8.09
N ALA A 327 13.48 -4.24 -7.88
CA ALA A 327 13.47 -4.90 -6.57
C ALA A 327 14.33 -4.19 -5.50
N GLY A 328 15.38 -3.49 -5.93
CA GLY A 328 16.29 -2.75 -5.06
C GLY A 328 15.72 -1.45 -4.48
N TYR A 329 14.61 -0.94 -5.02
CA TYR A 329 14.06 0.37 -4.65
C TYR A 329 13.83 0.54 -3.15
N VAL A 330 13.29 -0.47 -2.49
CA VAL A 330 13.02 -0.41 -1.04
C VAL A 330 14.26 -0.10 -0.19
N ARG A 331 15.45 -0.45 -0.68
CA ARG A 331 16.73 -0.20 0.02
C ARG A 331 17.18 1.26 -0.07
N THR A 332 16.58 2.05 -0.95
CA THR A 332 16.85 3.49 -1.06
C THR A 332 16.09 4.31 -0.02
N LEU A 333 15.06 3.70 0.61
CA LEU A 333 14.24 4.35 1.61
C LEU A 333 14.97 4.45 2.95
N ASP A 334 14.76 5.56 3.66
CA ASP A 334 15.46 5.85 4.91
C ASP A 334 15.13 4.81 5.99
N GLY A 335 16.17 4.27 6.62
CA GLY A 335 16.07 3.33 7.76
C GLY A 335 15.60 1.93 7.40
N VAL A 336 15.55 1.57 6.12
CA VAL A 336 15.28 0.20 5.67
C VAL A 336 16.54 -0.66 5.73
N THR A 337 16.39 -1.87 6.23
CA THR A 337 17.43 -2.89 6.22
C THR A 337 16.90 -4.16 5.58
N ALA A 338 17.61 -4.68 4.58
CA ALA A 338 17.26 -5.93 3.91
C ALA A 338 18.20 -7.06 4.34
N GLY A 339 17.62 -8.19 4.74
CA GLY A 339 18.37 -9.44 4.91
C GLY A 339 18.80 -10.03 3.55
N PRO A 340 19.71 -11.01 3.55
CA PRO A 340 20.06 -11.74 2.33
C PRO A 340 18.87 -12.56 1.83
N ILE A 341 18.80 -12.72 0.51
CA ILE A 341 17.93 -13.75 -0.10
C ILE A 341 18.68 -15.07 -0.06
N THR A 342 18.08 -16.07 0.55
CA THR A 342 18.64 -17.43 0.67
C THR A 342 17.83 -18.41 -0.14
N VAL A 343 18.49 -19.15 -1.04
CA VAL A 343 17.85 -20.21 -1.83
C VAL A 343 18.26 -21.55 -1.26
N THR A 344 17.29 -22.42 -1.00
CA THR A 344 17.48 -23.78 -0.46
C THR A 344 16.83 -24.80 -1.38
N SER A 345 17.45 -25.96 -1.49
CA SER A 345 16.96 -27.13 -2.22
C SER A 345 15.91 -27.90 -1.45
#